data_51e8d12f853ca092c03ea7a1045e07fa
#
_entry.id   51e8d12f853ca092c03ea7a1045e07fa
#
_cell.length_a   1.000
_cell.length_b   1.000
_cell.length_c   1.000
_cell.angle_alpha   90.00
_cell.angle_beta   90.00
_cell.angle_gamma   90.00
#
_symmetry.space_group_name_H-M   'P 1'
#
loop_
_entity.id
_entity.type
_entity.pdbx_description
1 polymer ?
#
loop_
_entity_poly.entity_id
_entity_poly.type
_entity_poly.pdbx_seq_one_letter_code
_entity_poly.pdbx_strand_id
1 'polypeptide(L)'
;ALAAKLMLSILPPQTSFFKLQVRDDKLGEEIPPEARSELDLSFSKMERMVMDYIAASNDRVVIHQALKHLIVGGNALLFMGKDGIKNYPLNRYVVNRDGNGNVLEIVTKELISRDVLGFDLPVPTPNTGIDETQGGATDDVEVYTYVKLDNGRWVWHQEVLDKIIPETRSSAPKSASPWLVLTFNEVDGEQYGRGRVEEFLGDLKSLE
;
A
#
# COMPACT_ATOMS: atom_id res chain seq x y z
N ALA A 1 3.94 13.12 17.58
CA ALA A 1 3.61 12.36 18.80
C ALA A 1 2.55 11.28 18.55
N LEU A 2 1.35 11.59 17.99
CA LEU A 2 0.24 10.61 17.83
C LEU A 2 0.61 9.44 16.91
N ALA A 3 1.16 9.69 15.73
CA ALA A 3 1.58 8.62 14.81
C ALA A 3 2.59 7.64 15.44
N ALA A 4 3.51 8.14 16.28
CA ALA A 4 4.46 7.28 16.98
C ALA A 4 3.77 6.41 18.03
N LYS A 5 2.77 6.95 18.76
CA LYS A 5 1.98 6.16 19.72
C LYS A 5 1.18 5.06 19.02
N LEU A 6 0.52 5.39 17.91
CA LEU A 6 -0.21 4.42 17.10
C LEU A 6 0.73 3.34 16.56
N MET A 7 1.92 3.72 16.09
CA MET A 7 2.93 2.79 15.60
C MET A 7 3.34 1.77 16.66
N LEU A 8 3.58 2.21 17.90
CA LEU A 8 3.92 1.32 19.01
C LEU A 8 2.78 0.38 19.39
N SER A 9 1.53 0.81 19.21
CA SER A 9 0.34 -0.02 19.49
C SER A 9 0.07 -1.04 18.41
N ILE A 10 0.28 -0.70 17.13
CA ILE A 10 -0.01 -1.57 15.98
C ILE A 10 1.15 -2.54 15.72
N LEU A 11 2.39 -2.04 15.79
CA LEU A 11 3.61 -2.80 15.53
C LEU A 11 4.61 -2.65 16.69
N PRO A 12 4.37 -3.28 17.83
CA PRO A 12 5.29 -3.25 18.95
C PRO A 12 6.66 -3.83 18.53
N PRO A 13 7.79 -3.22 18.94
CA PRO A 13 9.10 -3.62 18.42
C PRO A 13 9.63 -4.94 18.98
N GLN A 14 9.12 -5.37 20.14
CA GLN A 14 9.69 -6.52 20.89
C GLN A 14 8.70 -7.66 21.14
N THR A 15 7.45 -7.49 20.77
CA THR A 15 6.41 -8.50 20.95
C THR A 15 5.70 -8.80 19.63
N SER A 16 5.38 -10.06 19.39
CA SER A 16 4.56 -10.43 18.23
C SER A 16 3.19 -9.77 18.35
N PHE A 17 2.75 -9.12 17.29
CA PHE A 17 1.42 -8.48 17.18
C PHE A 17 0.40 -9.41 16.51
N PHE A 18 0.81 -10.59 16.09
CA PHE A 18 -0.03 -11.60 15.47
C PHE A 18 0.35 -12.99 15.98
N LYS A 19 -0.56 -13.94 15.85
CA LYS A 19 -0.35 -15.34 16.17
C LYS A 19 -0.90 -16.22 15.06
N LEU A 20 -0.11 -17.18 14.61
CA LEU A 20 -0.52 -18.20 13.66
C LEU A 20 -1.19 -19.37 14.40
N GLN A 21 -2.36 -19.77 13.92
CA GLN A 21 -3.10 -20.89 14.49
C GLN A 21 -3.77 -21.68 13.38
N VAL A 22 -3.86 -22.97 13.54
CA VAL A 22 -4.71 -23.82 12.69
C VAL A 22 -6.15 -23.73 13.20
N ARG A 23 -7.08 -23.53 12.30
CA ARG A 23 -8.51 -23.57 12.64
C ARG A 23 -8.96 -25.01 12.77
N ASP A 24 -9.45 -25.37 13.95
CA ASP A 24 -9.92 -26.73 14.28
C ASP A 24 -11.11 -27.18 13.39
N ASP A 25 -11.89 -26.21 12.84
CA ASP A 25 -13.02 -26.47 11.93
C ASP A 25 -12.63 -27.03 10.55
N LYS A 26 -11.36 -26.90 10.15
CA LYS A 26 -10.84 -27.41 8.86
C LYS A 26 -10.06 -28.71 8.98
N LEU A 27 -9.77 -29.11 10.18
CA LEU A 27 -9.08 -30.34 10.49
C LEU A 27 -10.13 -31.38 10.90
N GLY A 28 -10.71 -32.07 9.92
CA GLY A 28 -11.78 -33.06 10.10
C GLY A 28 -11.42 -34.31 10.91
N GLU A 29 -10.25 -34.36 11.56
CA GLU A 29 -9.78 -35.41 12.46
C GLU A 29 -9.03 -34.80 13.63
N GLU A 30 -9.15 -35.36 14.83
CA GLU A 30 -8.35 -34.97 15.99
C GLU A 30 -6.86 -35.16 15.69
N ILE A 31 -6.12 -34.06 15.58
CA ILE A 31 -4.67 -34.11 15.44
C ILE A 31 -4.09 -34.70 16.74
N PRO A 32 -3.21 -35.69 16.64
CA PRO A 32 -2.51 -36.21 17.82
C PRO A 32 -1.79 -35.06 18.56
N PRO A 33 -1.77 -35.10 19.92
CA PRO A 33 -1.16 -34.03 20.72
C PRO A 33 0.30 -33.71 20.34
N GLU A 34 1.05 -34.73 19.95
CA GLU A 34 2.45 -34.60 19.51
C GLU A 34 2.55 -33.78 18.20
N ALA A 35 1.72 -34.11 17.20
CA ALA A 35 1.68 -33.37 15.94
C ALA A 35 1.19 -31.94 16.13
N ARG A 36 0.27 -31.70 17.08
CA ARG A 36 -0.18 -30.35 17.44
C ARG A 36 0.96 -29.50 18.03
N SER A 37 1.75 -30.13 18.92
CA SER A 37 2.93 -29.47 19.51
C SER A 37 3.99 -29.07 18.45
N GLU A 38 4.25 -29.97 17.49
CA GLU A 38 5.18 -29.67 16.37
C GLU A 38 4.68 -28.55 15.46
N LEU A 39 3.37 -28.51 15.19
CA LEU A 39 2.75 -27.42 14.43
C LEU A 39 2.87 -26.09 15.16
N ASP A 40 2.56 -26.03 16.45
CA ASP A 40 2.67 -24.82 17.26
C ASP A 40 4.11 -24.32 17.33
N LEU A 41 5.09 -25.23 17.43
CA LEU A 41 6.50 -24.86 17.36
C LEU A 41 6.89 -24.30 16.00
N SER A 42 6.38 -24.89 14.92
CA SER A 42 6.63 -24.43 13.55
C SER A 42 6.02 -23.04 13.32
N PHE A 43 4.80 -22.80 13.79
CA PHE A 43 4.16 -21.48 13.73
C PHE A 43 4.92 -20.43 14.53
N SER A 44 5.37 -20.77 15.73
CA SER A 44 6.19 -19.85 16.54
C SER A 44 7.52 -19.48 15.86
N LYS A 45 8.13 -20.41 15.11
CA LYS A 45 9.30 -20.10 14.29
C LYS A 45 8.96 -19.17 13.14
N MET A 46 7.85 -19.39 12.42
CA MET A 46 7.38 -18.52 11.34
C MET A 46 7.06 -17.12 11.86
N GLU A 47 6.35 -17.00 12.98
CA GLU A 47 6.08 -15.71 13.63
C GLU A 47 7.36 -14.93 13.91
N ARG A 48 8.38 -15.61 14.48
CA ARG A 48 9.68 -15.00 14.74
C ARG A 48 10.37 -14.55 13.46
N MET A 49 10.39 -15.38 12.42
CA MET A 49 10.98 -15.03 11.12
C MET A 49 10.33 -13.78 10.50
N VAL A 50 8.99 -13.67 10.59
CA VAL A 50 8.27 -12.49 10.10
C VAL A 50 8.63 -11.25 10.93
N MET A 51 8.71 -11.39 12.27
CA MET A 51 9.11 -10.27 13.14
C MET A 51 10.54 -9.82 12.85
N ASP A 52 11.48 -10.75 12.64
CA ASP A 52 12.88 -10.46 12.28
C ASP A 52 12.96 -9.75 10.91
N TYR A 53 12.16 -10.20 9.92
CA TYR A 53 12.06 -9.54 8.63
C TYR A 53 11.57 -8.10 8.76
N ILE A 54 10.47 -7.87 9.49
CA ILE A 54 9.92 -6.52 9.72
C ILE A 54 10.93 -5.63 10.47
N ALA A 55 11.69 -6.20 11.39
CA ALA A 55 12.73 -5.46 12.13
C ALA A 55 13.91 -5.06 11.24
N ALA A 56 14.28 -5.92 10.27
CA ALA A 56 15.37 -5.68 9.34
C ALA A 56 14.97 -4.79 8.14
N SER A 57 13.68 -4.77 7.79
CA SER A 57 13.14 -3.99 6.67
C SER A 57 12.91 -2.51 7.04
N ASN A 58 12.70 -1.68 6.00
CA ASN A 58 12.28 -0.29 6.16
C ASN A 58 10.77 -0.13 6.39
N ASP A 59 10.02 -1.22 6.50
CA ASP A 59 8.55 -1.22 6.52
C ASP A 59 7.98 -0.43 7.70
N ARG A 60 8.66 -0.47 8.85
CA ARG A 60 8.25 0.32 10.03
C ARG A 60 8.27 1.83 9.76
N VAL A 61 9.26 2.32 9.01
CA VAL A 61 9.36 3.73 8.64
C VAL A 61 8.25 4.10 7.68
N VAL A 62 7.99 3.24 6.68
CA VAL A 62 6.93 3.44 5.68
C VAL A 62 5.55 3.44 6.33
N ILE A 63 5.26 2.50 7.24
CA ILE A 63 3.99 2.45 7.98
C ILE A 63 3.85 3.68 8.88
N HIS A 64 4.92 4.14 9.53
CA HIS A 64 4.87 5.37 10.32
C HIS A 64 4.53 6.60 9.45
N GLN A 65 5.03 6.68 8.23
CA GLN A 65 4.66 7.73 7.26
C GLN A 65 3.19 7.61 6.85
N ALA A 66 2.70 6.40 6.57
CA ALA A 66 1.31 6.15 6.25
C ALA A 66 0.37 6.57 7.40
N LEU A 67 0.74 6.29 8.65
CA LEU A 67 -0.01 6.75 9.83
C LEU A 67 -0.07 8.27 9.93
N LYS A 68 0.98 9.00 9.54
CA LYS A 68 0.93 10.46 9.45
C LYS A 68 -0.05 10.93 8.39
N HIS A 69 -0.05 10.30 7.20
CA HIS A 69 -1.00 10.62 6.13
C HIS A 69 -2.44 10.34 6.57
N LEU A 70 -2.70 9.23 7.26
CA LEU A 70 -4.01 8.89 7.81
C LEU A 70 -4.49 9.92 8.83
N ILE A 71 -3.64 10.33 9.77
CA ILE A 71 -4.02 11.30 10.80
C ILE A 71 -4.31 12.67 10.19
N VAL A 72 -3.50 13.11 9.24
CA VAL A 72 -3.61 14.46 8.66
C VAL A 72 -4.68 14.50 7.57
N GLY A 73 -4.54 13.66 6.55
CA GLY A 73 -5.36 13.68 5.34
C GLY A 73 -6.46 12.61 5.29
N GLY A 74 -6.58 11.79 6.33
CA GLY A 74 -7.61 10.75 6.43
C GLY A 74 -7.42 9.53 5.54
N ASN A 75 -6.39 9.51 4.68
CA ASN A 75 -6.23 8.49 3.66
C ASN A 75 -4.77 8.11 3.48
N ALA A 76 -4.51 6.83 3.23
CA ALA A 76 -3.21 6.31 2.81
C ALA A 76 -3.39 5.10 1.90
N LEU A 77 -2.55 4.97 0.89
CA LEU A 77 -2.47 3.80 0.04
C LEU A 77 -1.12 3.12 0.26
N LEU A 78 -1.16 1.84 0.60
CA LEU A 78 0.01 0.99 0.72
C LEU A 78 0.01 -0.07 -0.38
N PHE A 79 1.19 -0.36 -0.91
CA PHE A 79 1.44 -1.49 -1.78
C PHE A 79 2.48 -2.40 -1.13
N MET A 80 2.14 -3.67 -0.95
CA MET A 80 3.03 -4.70 -0.41
C MET A 80 3.73 -5.40 -1.58
N GLY A 81 4.91 -4.90 -1.92
CA GLY A 81 5.76 -5.45 -2.98
C GLY A 81 6.74 -6.49 -2.46
N LYS A 82 7.51 -7.09 -3.38
CA LYS A 82 8.57 -8.04 -3.04
C LYS A 82 9.73 -7.37 -2.27
N ASP A 83 9.96 -6.08 -2.53
CA ASP A 83 11.06 -5.30 -1.96
C ASP A 83 10.63 -4.53 -0.70
N GLY A 84 9.46 -4.82 -0.16
CA GLY A 84 8.89 -4.19 1.02
C GLY A 84 7.61 -3.39 0.75
N ILE A 85 7.19 -2.64 1.75
CA ILE A 85 5.97 -1.82 1.69
C ILE A 85 6.28 -0.46 1.07
N LYS A 86 5.44 -0.04 0.13
CA LYS A 86 5.47 1.29 -0.47
C LYS A 86 4.25 2.09 -0.04
N ASN A 87 4.45 3.34 0.35
CA ASN A 87 3.37 4.26 0.71
C ASN A 87 3.20 5.32 -0.38
N TYR A 88 1.96 5.51 -0.84
CA TYR A 88 1.60 6.54 -1.79
C TYR A 88 0.92 7.70 -1.06
N PRO A 89 1.44 8.92 -1.17
CA PRO A 89 0.75 10.11 -0.64
C PRO A 89 -0.53 10.39 -1.42
N LEU A 90 -1.50 11.06 -0.78
CA LEU A 90 -2.85 11.28 -1.33
C LEU A 90 -2.87 11.97 -2.71
N ASN A 91 -1.89 12.81 -3.01
CA ASN A 91 -1.75 13.48 -4.30
C ASN A 91 -1.15 12.59 -5.42
N ARG A 92 -0.85 11.33 -5.11
CA ARG A 92 -0.24 10.38 -6.05
C ARG A 92 -1.15 9.19 -6.38
N TYR A 93 -2.39 9.18 -5.89
CA TYR A 93 -3.34 8.13 -6.22
C TYR A 93 -4.78 8.63 -6.21
N VAL A 94 -5.63 7.91 -6.91
CA VAL A 94 -7.08 8.04 -6.85
C VAL A 94 -7.72 6.67 -6.65
N VAL A 95 -8.86 6.66 -5.97
CA VAL A 95 -9.61 5.44 -5.63
C VAL A 95 -11.05 5.61 -6.07
N ASN A 96 -11.62 4.56 -6.64
CA ASN A 96 -13.04 4.44 -6.92
C ASN A 96 -13.64 3.35 -6.01
N ARG A 97 -14.75 3.66 -5.34
CA ARG A 97 -15.47 2.77 -4.43
C ARG A 97 -16.90 2.57 -4.90
N ASP A 98 -17.48 1.44 -4.53
CA ASP A 98 -18.93 1.23 -4.67
C ASP A 98 -19.73 1.96 -3.58
N GLY A 99 -21.07 1.89 -3.66
CA GLY A 99 -21.96 2.49 -2.66
C GLY A 99 -21.83 1.91 -1.24
N ASN A 100 -21.17 0.78 -1.07
CA ASN A 100 -20.89 0.15 0.22
C ASN A 100 -19.45 0.45 0.74
N GLY A 101 -18.72 1.31 0.06
CA GLY A 101 -17.35 1.66 0.42
C GLY A 101 -16.28 0.67 -0.05
N ASN A 102 -16.64 -0.40 -0.77
CA ASN A 102 -15.65 -1.34 -1.28
C ASN A 102 -14.83 -0.72 -2.41
N VAL A 103 -13.53 -0.89 -2.38
CA VAL A 103 -12.63 -0.44 -3.44
C VAL A 103 -12.84 -1.27 -4.69
N LEU A 104 -13.07 -0.60 -5.83
CA LEU A 104 -13.24 -1.19 -7.15
C LEU A 104 -12.02 -0.97 -8.03
N GLU A 105 -11.46 0.24 -8.00
CA GLU A 105 -10.35 0.65 -8.85
C GLU A 105 -9.39 1.57 -8.08
N ILE A 106 -8.12 1.50 -8.44
CA ILE A 106 -7.06 2.38 -7.93
C ILE A 106 -6.20 2.78 -9.12
N VAL A 107 -5.84 4.06 -9.19
CA VAL A 107 -4.80 4.52 -10.12
C VAL A 107 -3.74 5.25 -9.32
N THR A 108 -2.48 4.85 -9.51
CA THR A 108 -1.34 5.56 -8.90
C THR A 108 -0.53 6.27 -9.97
N LYS A 109 0.11 7.38 -9.60
CA LYS A 109 1.02 8.14 -10.44
C LYS A 109 2.38 8.24 -9.77
N GLU A 110 3.42 7.89 -10.50
CA GLU A 110 4.81 7.99 -10.05
C GLU A 110 5.66 8.72 -11.10
N LEU A 111 6.68 9.42 -10.62
CA LEU A 111 7.73 9.95 -11.46
C LEU A 111 8.95 9.06 -11.27
N ILE A 112 9.42 8.43 -12.33
CA ILE A 112 10.52 7.48 -12.29
C ILE A 112 11.52 7.88 -13.37
N SER A 113 12.81 7.93 -13.01
CA SER A 113 13.87 8.17 -13.99
C SER A 113 13.89 7.04 -15.02
N ARG A 114 14.10 7.40 -16.28
CA ARG A 114 14.19 6.43 -17.39
C ARG A 114 15.23 5.36 -17.16
N ASP A 115 16.35 5.70 -16.55
CA ASP A 115 17.45 4.79 -16.27
C ASP A 115 17.08 3.68 -15.28
N VAL A 116 16.03 3.89 -14.50
CA VAL A 116 15.55 2.96 -13.45
C VAL A 116 14.36 2.11 -13.94
N LEU A 117 13.76 2.49 -15.07
CA LEU A 117 12.67 1.71 -15.66
C LEU A 117 13.22 0.39 -16.17
N GLY A 118 12.77 -0.73 -15.60
CA GLY A 118 13.22 -2.08 -15.99
C GLY A 118 12.72 -2.58 -17.35
N PHE A 119 12.22 -1.69 -18.22
CA PHE A 119 11.69 -2.00 -19.54
C PHE A 119 12.01 -0.88 -20.55
N ASP A 120 12.15 -1.25 -21.80
CA ASP A 120 12.39 -0.30 -22.89
C ASP A 120 11.15 0.57 -23.13
N LEU A 121 11.30 1.88 -22.93
CA LEU A 121 10.27 2.82 -23.32
C LEU A 121 10.20 2.92 -24.85
N PRO A 122 9.00 2.93 -25.45
CA PRO A 122 8.87 3.39 -26.81
C PRO A 122 9.43 4.83 -26.88
N VAL A 123 10.48 5.02 -27.67
CA VAL A 123 11.17 6.30 -27.82
C VAL A 123 10.14 7.40 -28.10
N PRO A 124 9.97 8.40 -27.27
CA PRO A 124 9.19 9.56 -27.66
C PRO A 124 10.00 10.28 -28.71
N THR A 125 9.44 10.47 -29.89
CA THR A 125 9.96 11.48 -30.79
C THR A 125 9.98 12.82 -30.05
N PRO A 126 11.10 13.54 -29.98
CA PRO A 126 11.20 14.81 -29.28
C PRO A 126 10.37 15.85 -30.01
N ASN A 127 9.11 15.98 -29.63
CA ASN A 127 8.20 17.00 -30.14
C ASN A 127 7.44 17.67 -29.00
N THR A 128 8.11 17.87 -27.88
CA THR A 128 7.66 18.81 -26.86
C THR A 128 8.71 19.91 -26.85
N GLY A 129 8.34 21.08 -27.37
CA GLY A 129 9.14 22.32 -27.31
C GLY A 129 9.38 22.76 -25.86
N ILE A 130 10.22 22.02 -25.18
CA ILE A 130 10.82 22.40 -23.92
C ILE A 130 12.18 22.95 -24.29
N ASP A 131 12.31 24.25 -24.10
CA ASP A 131 13.53 25.04 -24.30
C ASP A 131 14.69 24.37 -23.48
N GLU A 132 15.68 23.83 -24.17
CA GLU A 132 16.86 23.18 -23.60
C GLU A 132 17.76 24.12 -22.77
N THR A 133 17.35 25.37 -22.55
CA THR A 133 18.13 26.37 -21.84
C THR A 133 17.87 26.51 -20.36
N GLN A 134 16.91 25.75 -19.78
CA GLN A 134 16.75 25.67 -18.31
C GLN A 134 17.33 24.37 -17.79
N GLY A 135 18.54 24.45 -17.26
CA GLY A 135 19.27 23.34 -16.67
C GLY A 135 18.44 22.59 -15.62
N GLY A 136 18.32 21.27 -15.79
CA GLY A 136 17.66 20.37 -14.87
C GLY A 136 16.42 19.68 -15.43
N ALA A 137 16.40 19.32 -16.71
CA ALA A 137 15.44 18.34 -17.20
C ALA A 137 15.73 17.00 -16.50
N THR A 138 14.99 16.72 -15.42
CA THR A 138 14.94 15.37 -14.86
C THR A 138 14.37 14.50 -15.97
N ASP A 139 15.14 13.49 -16.38
CA ASP A 139 14.72 12.49 -17.37
C ASP A 139 13.64 11.55 -16.78
N ASP A 140 12.74 12.13 -15.97
CA ASP A 140 11.69 11.46 -15.25
C ASP A 140 10.47 11.26 -16.13
N VAL A 141 9.92 10.07 -16.08
CA VAL A 141 8.73 9.67 -16.83
C VAL A 141 7.58 9.40 -15.86
N GLU A 142 6.39 9.85 -16.23
CA GLU A 142 5.18 9.54 -15.51
C GLU A 142 4.78 8.08 -15.77
N VAL A 143 4.74 7.30 -14.68
CA VAL A 143 4.28 5.91 -14.69
C VAL A 143 2.96 5.85 -13.95
N TYR A 144 1.93 5.38 -14.63
CA TYR A 144 0.62 5.14 -14.05
C TYR A 144 0.43 3.65 -13.80
N THR A 145 0.01 3.28 -12.58
CA THR A 145 -0.41 1.90 -12.30
C THR A 145 -1.92 1.88 -12.17
N TYR A 146 -2.58 1.18 -13.06
CA TYR A 146 -4.01 0.96 -13.04
C TYR A 146 -4.31 -0.39 -12.40
N VAL A 147 -5.14 -0.38 -11.34
CA VAL A 147 -5.53 -1.55 -10.55
C VAL A 147 -7.04 -1.65 -10.58
N LYS A 148 -7.58 -2.82 -10.88
CA LYS A 148 -9.01 -3.07 -10.96
C LYS A 148 -9.40 -4.40 -10.32
N LEU A 149 -10.54 -4.41 -9.63
CA LEU A 149 -11.18 -5.65 -9.20
C LEU A 149 -12.02 -6.21 -10.36
N ASP A 150 -11.56 -7.31 -10.94
CA ASP A 150 -12.23 -8.00 -12.04
C ASP A 150 -12.47 -9.48 -11.70
N ASN A 151 -13.73 -9.94 -11.82
CA ASN A 151 -14.13 -11.33 -11.57
C ASN A 151 -13.58 -11.94 -10.26
N GLY A 152 -13.54 -11.16 -9.17
CA GLY A 152 -13.06 -11.62 -7.87
C GLY A 152 -11.54 -11.68 -7.74
N ARG A 153 -10.81 -11.09 -8.68
CA ARG A 153 -9.36 -10.94 -8.66
C ARG A 153 -8.97 -9.48 -8.82
N TRP A 154 -7.94 -9.07 -8.13
CA TRP A 154 -7.26 -7.82 -8.42
C TRP A 154 -6.35 -8.05 -9.63
N VAL A 155 -6.47 -7.20 -10.64
CA VAL A 155 -5.60 -7.18 -11.83
C VAL A 155 -5.00 -5.79 -11.96
N TRP A 156 -3.73 -5.71 -12.33
CA TRP A 156 -3.06 -4.41 -12.53
C TRP A 156 -2.00 -4.49 -13.63
N HIS A 157 -1.72 -3.34 -14.17
CA HIS A 157 -0.65 -3.10 -15.14
C HIS A 157 -0.15 -1.67 -15.01
N GLN A 158 0.99 -1.40 -15.61
CA GLN A 158 1.54 -0.05 -15.71
C GLN A 158 1.37 0.50 -17.12
N GLU A 159 1.20 1.82 -17.17
CA GLU A 159 1.10 2.61 -18.40
C GLU A 159 2.11 3.74 -18.37
N VAL A 160 2.77 3.93 -19.48
CA VAL A 160 3.74 5.00 -19.70
C VAL A 160 3.49 5.60 -21.07
N LEU A 161 3.36 6.94 -21.16
CA LEU A 161 3.07 7.65 -22.43
C LEU A 161 1.84 7.06 -23.16
N ASP A 162 0.75 6.82 -22.40
CA ASP A 162 -0.52 6.24 -22.88
C ASP A 162 -0.39 4.83 -23.49
N LYS A 163 0.68 4.11 -23.16
CA LYS A 163 0.88 2.72 -23.60
C LYS A 163 0.99 1.79 -22.42
N ILE A 164 0.23 0.70 -22.49
CA ILE A 164 0.31 -0.39 -21.50
C ILE A 164 1.65 -1.11 -21.69
N ILE A 165 2.33 -1.35 -20.57
CA ILE A 165 3.55 -2.14 -20.51
C ILE A 165 3.18 -3.58 -20.16
N PRO A 166 3.19 -4.51 -21.14
CA PRO A 166 2.66 -5.86 -20.94
C PRO A 166 3.34 -6.67 -19.85
N GLU A 167 4.65 -6.45 -19.66
CA GLU A 167 5.51 -7.14 -18.69
C GLU A 167 5.11 -6.81 -17.22
N THR A 168 4.40 -5.70 -17.02
CA THR A 168 3.96 -5.25 -15.69
C THR A 168 2.62 -5.83 -15.25
N ARG A 169 1.95 -6.58 -16.14
CA ARG A 169 0.66 -7.21 -15.83
C ARG A 169 0.80 -8.22 -14.72
N SER A 170 -0.05 -8.06 -13.71
CA SER A 170 -0.06 -8.93 -12.54
C SER A 170 -1.47 -9.10 -12.01
N SER A 171 -1.65 -10.11 -11.17
CA SER A 171 -2.94 -10.34 -10.52
C SER A 171 -2.79 -11.00 -9.16
N ALA A 172 -3.79 -10.78 -8.29
CA ALA A 172 -3.89 -11.42 -7.00
C ALA A 172 -5.36 -11.79 -6.69
N PRO A 173 -5.63 -12.80 -5.87
CA PRO A 173 -6.98 -13.07 -5.38
C PRO A 173 -7.53 -11.87 -4.60
N LYS A 174 -8.85 -11.68 -4.60
CA LYS A 174 -9.50 -10.61 -3.82
C LYS A 174 -9.11 -10.65 -2.35
N SER A 175 -8.97 -11.85 -1.78
CA SER A 175 -8.60 -12.08 -0.37
C SER A 175 -7.14 -11.82 -0.04
N ALA A 176 -6.25 -11.66 -1.03
CA ALA A 176 -4.82 -11.45 -0.85
C ALA A 176 -4.32 -10.31 -1.74
N SER A 177 -5.03 -9.17 -1.72
CA SER A 177 -4.62 -7.95 -2.41
C SER A 177 -3.31 -7.42 -1.84
N PRO A 178 -2.32 -7.10 -2.67
CA PRO A 178 -1.15 -6.37 -2.21
C PRO A 178 -1.43 -4.87 -2.05
N TRP A 179 -2.58 -4.39 -2.50
CA TRP A 179 -3.00 -3.00 -2.42
C TRP A 179 -3.91 -2.80 -1.20
N LEU A 180 -3.50 -1.94 -0.27
CA LEU A 180 -4.26 -1.60 0.93
C LEU A 180 -4.64 -0.12 0.89
N VAL A 181 -5.92 0.14 0.68
CA VAL A 181 -6.50 1.48 0.77
C VAL A 181 -7.01 1.68 2.19
N LEU A 182 -6.35 2.55 2.93
CA LEU A 182 -6.65 2.84 4.33
C LEU A 182 -7.38 4.18 4.44
N THR A 183 -8.44 4.21 5.24
CA THR A 183 -9.18 5.41 5.62
C THR A 183 -9.17 5.57 7.13
N PHE A 184 -9.10 6.81 7.63
CA PHE A 184 -9.11 7.09 9.06
C PHE A 184 -10.54 7.17 9.59
N ASN A 185 -11.33 8.11 9.08
CA ASN A 185 -12.76 8.20 9.34
C ASN A 185 -13.50 8.09 8.01
N GLU A 186 -14.28 7.04 7.88
CA GLU A 186 -15.13 6.84 6.69
C GLU A 186 -16.36 7.74 6.78
N VAL A 187 -16.76 8.28 5.62
CA VAL A 187 -17.99 9.07 5.47
C VAL A 187 -18.83 8.39 4.39
N ASP A 188 -20.06 8.08 4.73
CA ASP A 188 -21.00 7.41 3.82
C ASP A 188 -21.13 8.18 2.50
N GLY A 189 -20.95 7.46 1.40
CA GLY A 189 -21.05 8.01 0.05
C GLY A 189 -19.82 8.79 -0.44
N GLU A 190 -18.79 8.99 0.38
CA GLU A 190 -17.54 9.61 -0.04
C GLU A 190 -16.49 8.56 -0.46
N GLN A 191 -15.66 8.92 -1.44
CA GLN A 191 -14.58 8.04 -1.93
C GLN A 191 -13.37 8.04 -0.99
N TYR A 192 -13.22 9.09 -0.18
CA TYR A 192 -12.10 9.33 0.72
C TYR A 192 -12.59 9.55 2.15
N GLY A 193 -11.81 9.08 3.11
CA GLY A 193 -12.04 9.35 4.52
C GLY A 193 -11.50 10.71 4.93
N ARG A 194 -11.90 11.17 6.11
CA ARG A 194 -11.48 12.45 6.69
C ARG A 194 -10.40 12.25 7.73
N GLY A 195 -9.42 13.16 7.72
CA GLY A 195 -8.37 13.21 8.70
C GLY A 195 -8.70 14.13 9.89
N ARG A 196 -7.94 13.98 10.96
CA ARG A 196 -8.10 14.81 12.16
C ARG A 196 -7.92 16.30 11.89
N VAL A 197 -7.01 16.67 10.99
CA VAL A 197 -6.77 18.09 10.67
C VAL A 197 -7.99 18.69 9.98
N GLU A 198 -8.64 17.93 9.09
CA GLU A 198 -9.86 18.36 8.42
C GLU A 198 -11.03 18.53 9.39
N GLU A 199 -11.21 17.56 10.32
CA GLU A 199 -12.26 17.61 11.34
C GLU A 199 -12.13 18.82 12.26
N PHE A 200 -10.91 19.18 12.63
CA PHE A 200 -10.62 20.27 13.58
C PHE A 200 -10.11 21.56 12.90
N LEU A 201 -10.28 21.66 11.57
CA LEU A 201 -9.75 22.83 10.82
C LEU A 201 -10.34 24.16 11.31
N GLY A 202 -11.62 24.16 11.71
CA GLY A 202 -12.28 25.34 12.28
C GLY A 202 -11.63 25.82 13.57
N ASP A 203 -11.37 24.87 14.46
CA ASP A 203 -10.74 25.15 15.76
C ASP A 203 -9.28 25.60 15.58
N LEU A 204 -8.54 24.95 14.66
CA LEU A 204 -7.17 25.35 14.35
C LEU A 204 -7.07 26.75 13.78
N LYS A 205 -8.01 27.16 12.91
CA LYS A 205 -8.08 28.53 12.38
C LYS A 205 -8.42 29.57 13.43
N SER A 206 -9.14 29.19 14.48
CA SER A 206 -9.48 30.10 15.58
C SER A 206 -8.33 30.36 16.55
N LEU A 207 -7.26 29.57 16.47
CA LEU A 207 -6.04 29.72 17.28
C LEU A 207 -4.96 30.59 16.61
N GLU A 208 -5.15 30.98 15.36
CA GLU A 208 -4.26 31.83 14.58
C GLU A 208 -4.64 33.30 14.71
#